data_637b828737aeaf50005bc952f2b6622f
#
_entry.id   637b828737aeaf50005bc952f2b6622f
#
_cell.length_a   1.000
_cell.length_b   1.000
_cell.length_c   1.000
_cell.angle_alpha   90.00
_cell.angle_beta   90.00
_cell.angle_gamma   90.00
#
_symmetry.space_group_name_H-M   'P 1'
#
loop_
_entity.id
_entity.type
_entity.pdbx_description
1 polymer ?
#
loop_
_entity_poly.entity_id
_entity_poly.type
_entity_poly.pdbx_seq_one_letter_code
_entity_poly.pdbx_strand_id
1 'polypeptide(L)' 'MPIVVNLDVMLAKRKRRLGDLADAIGISIQNLSILKTGKAKAMRFSTLSAICRELDCRPGDILEYVPGDEGGDDGGEGG' A
#
# COMPACT_ATOMS: atom_id res chain seq x y z
N MET A 1 -7.59 -11.43 3.06
CA MET A 1 -6.86 -11.31 1.79
C MET A 1 -5.41 -11.68 1.99
N PRO A 2 -4.87 -12.55 1.17
CA PRO A 2 -3.49 -13.01 1.40
C PRO A 2 -2.41 -11.96 1.09
N ILE A 3 -2.77 -10.88 0.44
CA ILE A 3 -1.81 -9.80 0.22
C ILE A 3 -2.01 -8.76 1.30
N VAL A 4 -0.93 -8.44 2.00
CA VAL A 4 -0.94 -7.47 3.08
C VAL A 4 -0.16 -6.24 2.62
N VAL A 5 -0.69 -5.07 2.93
CA VAL A 5 -0.03 -3.81 2.59
C VAL A 5 0.66 -3.29 3.84
N ASN A 6 1.98 -3.17 3.79
CA ASN A 6 2.79 -2.72 4.92
C ASN A 6 3.23 -1.27 4.75
N LEU A 7 2.37 -0.44 4.22
CA LEU A 7 2.71 0.95 3.97
C LEU A 7 3.02 1.70 5.26
N ASP A 8 2.25 1.44 6.32
CA ASP A 8 2.47 2.11 7.60
C ASP A 8 3.85 1.77 8.17
N VAL A 9 4.30 0.54 7.97
CA VAL A 9 5.63 0.14 8.43
C VAL A 9 6.71 0.94 7.69
N MET A 10 6.56 1.08 6.38
CA MET A 10 7.54 1.82 5.59
C MET A 10 7.51 3.30 5.91
N LEU A 11 6.34 3.87 6.14
CA LEU A 11 6.26 5.26 6.55
C LEU A 11 7.01 5.49 7.85
N ALA A 12 6.84 4.58 8.81
CA ALA A 12 7.54 4.68 10.08
C ALA A 12 9.05 4.53 9.89
N LYS A 13 9.47 3.59 9.06
CA LYS A 13 10.90 3.38 8.80
C LYS A 13 11.54 4.60 8.16
N ARG A 14 10.83 5.28 7.29
CA ARG A 14 11.35 6.46 6.58
C ARG A 14 11.02 7.75 7.30
N LYS A 15 10.30 7.67 8.43
CA LYS A 15 9.90 8.84 9.20
C LYS A 15 9.13 9.83 8.34
N ARG A 16 8.22 9.31 7.52
CA ARG A 16 7.39 10.12 6.64
C ARG A 16 5.96 10.07 7.14
N ARG A 17 5.25 11.15 6.98
CA ARG A 17 3.84 11.20 7.35
C ARG A 17 2.98 10.83 6.16
N LEU A 18 1.82 10.26 6.45
CA LEU A 18 0.89 9.85 5.41
C LEU A 18 0.49 11.03 4.53
N GLY A 19 0.18 12.18 5.14
CA GLY A 19 -0.22 13.35 4.37
C GLY A 19 0.88 13.87 3.47
N ASP A 20 2.11 13.82 3.94
CA ASP A 20 3.24 14.27 3.13
C ASP A 20 3.43 13.35 1.92
N LEU A 21 3.27 12.06 2.12
CA LEU A 21 3.37 11.13 1.02
C LEU A 21 2.23 11.34 0.03
N ALA A 22 1.02 11.54 0.52
CA ALA A 22 -0.13 11.78 -0.34
C ALA A 22 0.10 13.00 -1.24
N ASP A 23 0.60 14.08 -0.64
CA ASP A 23 0.90 15.28 -1.40
C ASP A 23 1.98 15.02 -2.44
N ALA A 24 3.01 14.29 -2.07
CA ALA A 24 4.12 14.05 -2.97
C ALA A 24 3.74 13.24 -4.19
N ILE A 25 2.81 12.30 -4.03
CA ILE A 25 2.41 11.45 -5.15
C ILE A 25 1.09 11.88 -5.79
N GLY A 26 0.45 12.92 -5.26
CA GLY A 26 -0.69 13.51 -5.94
C GLY A 26 -2.00 12.76 -5.76
N ILE A 27 -2.18 12.08 -4.65
CA ILE A 27 -3.47 11.44 -4.37
C ILE A 27 -4.00 11.97 -3.04
N SER A 28 -5.30 11.75 -2.80
CA SER A 28 -5.89 12.23 -1.57
C SER A 28 -5.39 11.43 -0.37
N ILE A 29 -5.36 12.08 0.79
CA ILE A 29 -4.96 11.39 2.00
C ILE A 29 -5.94 10.28 2.34
N GLN A 30 -7.22 10.45 2.00
CA GLN A 30 -8.21 9.40 2.23
C GLN A 30 -7.91 8.15 1.41
N ASN A 31 -7.55 8.33 0.14
CA ASN A 31 -7.22 7.18 -0.70
C ASN A 31 -5.95 6.49 -0.20
N LEU A 32 -4.97 7.26 0.20
CA LEU A 32 -3.74 6.67 0.72
C LEU A 32 -4.00 5.97 2.05
N SER A 33 -4.88 6.52 2.87
CA SER A 33 -5.25 5.88 4.13
C SER A 33 -5.92 4.52 3.91
N ILE A 34 -6.73 4.41 2.88
CA ILE A 34 -7.36 3.13 2.54
C ILE A 34 -6.29 2.08 2.21
N LEU A 35 -5.27 2.48 1.46
CA LEU A 35 -4.15 1.59 1.18
C LEU A 35 -3.40 1.22 2.44
N LYS A 36 -3.15 2.21 3.29
CA LYS A 36 -2.38 1.98 4.51
C LYS A 36 -3.08 1.00 5.44
N THR A 37 -4.40 1.08 5.54
CA THR A 37 -5.12 0.21 6.45
C THR A 37 -5.40 -1.17 5.88
N GLY A 38 -5.00 -1.40 4.64
CA GLY A 38 -5.20 -2.70 4.02
C GLY A 38 -6.60 -2.95 3.52
N LYS A 39 -7.41 -1.92 3.42
CA LYS A 39 -8.79 -2.09 2.96
C LYS A 39 -8.95 -1.93 1.46
N ALA A 40 -7.89 -1.54 0.77
CA ALA A 40 -7.97 -1.41 -0.67
C ALA A 40 -7.96 -2.80 -1.30
N LYS A 41 -8.75 -2.96 -2.34
CA LYS A 41 -8.78 -4.23 -3.07
C LYS A 41 -7.86 -4.22 -4.27
N ALA A 42 -7.35 -3.08 -4.64
CA ALA A 42 -6.46 -2.96 -5.78
C ALA A 42 -5.60 -1.73 -5.62
N MET A 43 -4.48 -1.73 -6.29
CA MET A 43 -3.58 -0.59 -6.32
C MET A 43 -3.02 -0.49 -7.72
N ARG A 44 -3.02 0.71 -8.29
CA ARG A 44 -2.45 0.91 -9.61
C ARG A 44 -0.94 0.81 -9.52
N PHE A 45 -0.33 0.25 -10.56
CA PHE A 45 1.12 0.19 -10.61
C PHE A 45 1.75 1.58 -10.58
N SER A 46 1.08 2.57 -11.17
CA SER A 46 1.60 3.95 -11.12
C SER A 46 1.66 4.47 -9.69
N THR A 47 0.66 4.15 -8.89
CA THR A 47 0.64 4.53 -7.48
C THR A 47 1.74 3.80 -6.72
N LEU A 48 1.86 2.49 -6.93
CA LEU A 48 2.90 1.70 -6.28
C LEU A 48 4.28 2.21 -6.64
N SER A 49 4.49 2.54 -7.91
CA SER A 49 5.76 3.07 -8.37
C SER A 49 6.09 4.40 -7.69
N ALA A 50 5.09 5.27 -7.56
CA ALA A 50 5.28 6.57 -6.93
C ALA A 50 5.63 6.40 -5.45
N ILE A 51 4.96 5.49 -4.76
CA ILE A 51 5.25 5.22 -3.36
C ILE A 51 6.68 4.71 -3.21
N CYS A 52 7.08 3.77 -4.05
CA CYS A 52 8.43 3.22 -3.99
C CYS A 52 9.47 4.32 -4.22
N ARG A 53 9.20 5.22 -5.16
CA ARG A 53 10.12 6.30 -5.44
C ARG A 53 10.25 7.23 -4.24
N GLU A 54 9.12 7.60 -3.64
CA GLU A 54 9.14 8.56 -2.53
C GLU A 54 9.74 7.96 -1.26
N LEU A 55 9.54 6.69 -1.03
CA LEU A 55 10.04 6.03 0.18
C LEU A 55 11.35 5.30 -0.06
N ASP A 56 11.85 5.35 -1.29
CA ASP A 56 13.11 4.68 -1.65
C ASP A 56 13.07 3.24 -1.22
N CYS A 57 12.08 2.51 -1.71
CA CYS A 57 11.90 1.12 -1.36
C CYS A 57 11.40 0.33 -2.57
N ARG A 58 11.22 -0.94 -2.38
CA ARG A 58 10.77 -1.85 -3.43
C ARG A 58 9.32 -2.26 -3.18
N PRO A 59 8.60 -2.71 -4.20
CA PRO A 59 7.25 -3.22 -3.97
C PRO A 59 7.17 -4.29 -2.89
N GLY A 60 8.18 -5.16 -2.80
CA GLY A 60 8.20 -6.19 -1.77
C GLY A 60 8.34 -5.67 -0.35
N ASP A 61 8.75 -4.41 -0.20
CA ASP A 61 8.80 -3.77 1.11
C ASP A 61 7.42 -3.28 1.52
N ILE A 62 6.53 -3.09 0.55
CA ILE A 62 5.19 -2.56 0.80
C ILE A 62 4.14 -3.65 0.78
N LEU A 63 4.29 -4.62 -0.11
CA LEU A 63 3.32 -5.69 -0.28
C LEU A 63 3.91 -7.01 0.18
N GLU A 64 3.08 -7.81 0.84
CA GLU A 64 3.52 -9.09 1.37
C GLU A 64 2.45 -10.13 1.11
N TYR A 65 2.86 -11.32 0.70
CA TYR A 65 1.93 -12.44 0.58
C TYR A 65 1.98 -13.25 1.86
N VAL A 66 0.83 -13.41 2.48
CA VAL A 66 0.72 -14.16 3.73
C VAL A 66 -0.20 -15.35 3.45
N PRO A 67 0.36 -16.53 3.19
CA PRO A 67 -0.47 -17.69 2.86
C PRO A 67 -1.31 -18.11 4.04
N GLY A 68 -2.46 -18.65 3.73
CA GLY A 68 -3.34 -19.13 4.76
C GLY A 68 -4.43 -18.18 5.17
N ASP A 69 -4.39 -16.95 4.66
CA ASP A 69 -5.37 -15.96 5.05
C ASP A 69 -6.27 -15.65 3.88
N GLU A 70 -6.69 -16.66 3.15
CA GLU A 70 -7.49 -16.36 2.04
C GLU A 70 -8.93 -16.50 2.30
N GLY A 71 -9.33 -16.87 3.41
CA GLY A 71 -10.72 -17.15 3.63
C GLY A 71 -11.64 -16.00 3.34
N GLY A 72 -11.22 -14.82 3.50
CA GLY A 72 -12.09 -13.72 3.30
C GLY A 72 -12.00 -13.03 2.00
N ASP A 73 -11.25 -13.55 1.13
CA ASP A 73 -11.04 -12.85 0.03
C ASP A 73 -11.95 -12.93 -0.95
N ASP A 74 -12.17 -12.12 -1.62
CA ASP A 74 -13.02 -12.15 -2.32
C ASP A 74 -12.77 -11.78 -3.52
N GLY A 75 -12.56 -11.74 -4.02
CA GLY A 75 -12.55 -11.35 -5.10
C GLY A 75 -11.73 -10.92 -5.75
N GLY A 76 -11.05 -11.05 -5.44
CA GLY A 76 -10.11 -10.42 -5.92
C GLY A 76 -9.75 -10.62 -7.19
N GLU A 77 -10.18 -11.27 -7.73
CA GLU A 77 -9.76 -11.42 -8.75
C GLU A 77 -9.61 -10.60 -9.54
N GLY A 78 -10.07 -10.24 -9.82
CA GLY A 78 -9.90 -9.36 -10.69
C GLY A 78 -8.74 -8.77 -10.60
N GLY A 79 -8.30 -8.96 -9.84
CA GLY A 79 -7.24 -8.18 -9.64
C GLY A 79 -6.28 -8.20 -10.52
#